data_b7072890199163f2790e97e5e8c5c2d9
#
_entry.id   b7072890199163f2790e97e5e8c5c2d9
#
_cell.length_a   1.000
_cell.length_b   1.000
_cell.length_c   1.000
_cell.angle_alpha   90.00
_cell.angle_beta   90.00
_cell.angle_gamma   90.00
#
_symmetry.space_group_name_H-M   'P 1'
#
loop_
_entity.id
_entity.type
_entity.pdbx_description
1 polymer ?
#
loop_
_entity_poly.entity_id
_entity_poly.type
_entity_poly.pdbx_seq_one_letter_code
_entity_poly.pdbx_strand_id
1 'polypeptide(L)'
;MKQPRALIVLFFTEMWERFSYYGMRALLVLYLIQQLFQNLETSKTVAYGIFAAYGSLVYASPFIGGLIADKFLGHRKAVIWGAIMMAIGHFLMAIENEMFLYLALSFLIVGNGFFKPNMPIILSGLYEENDPRRDGGFTIYYMSVNLGAFFSPILCGIVGETYGWHYGFTIAGIGMLAGLFIFLKFGHIIDYHENINAETGEKTLEYRPLGGVPDKESLAQKFCGFLSFL
;
A
#
# COMPACT_ATOMS: atom_id res chain seq x y z
N MET A 1 9.07 -10.09 24.92
CA MET A 1 8.17 -8.93 25.11
C MET A 1 7.01 -9.05 24.11
N LYS A 2 5.76 -8.76 24.52
CA LYS A 2 4.60 -8.84 23.61
C LYS A 2 4.56 -7.61 22.69
N GLN A 3 4.37 -7.81 21.41
CA GLN A 3 4.18 -6.76 20.42
C GLN A 3 2.80 -6.08 20.55
N PRO A 4 2.64 -4.80 20.13
CA PRO A 4 1.35 -4.14 20.08
C PRO A 4 0.35 -4.90 19.21
N ARG A 5 -0.91 -4.98 19.63
CA ARG A 5 -1.98 -5.66 18.86
C ARG A 5 -2.20 -5.04 17.48
N ALA A 6 -2.00 -3.74 17.38
CA ALA A 6 -2.10 -3.00 16.12
C ALA A 6 -1.12 -3.51 15.04
N LEU A 7 0.04 -4.07 15.43
CA LEU A 7 1.00 -4.67 14.51
C LEU A 7 0.36 -5.78 13.66
N ILE A 8 -0.56 -6.57 14.23
CA ILE A 8 -1.26 -7.65 13.52
C ILE A 8 -2.12 -7.08 12.39
N VAL A 9 -2.79 -5.94 12.64
CA VAL A 9 -3.61 -5.26 11.63
C VAL A 9 -2.73 -4.77 10.48
N LEU A 10 -1.60 -4.12 10.80
CA LEU A 10 -0.65 -3.63 9.79
C LEU A 10 -0.01 -4.79 9.02
N PHE A 11 0.34 -5.89 9.71
CA PHE A 11 0.89 -7.10 9.11
C PHE A 11 -0.02 -7.65 7.99
N PHE A 12 -1.29 -7.90 8.31
CA PHE A 12 -2.21 -8.47 7.34
C PHE A 12 -2.60 -7.48 6.25
N THR A 13 -2.72 -6.19 6.57
CA THR A 13 -2.99 -5.14 5.58
C THR A 13 -1.86 -5.06 4.55
N GLU A 14 -0.61 -5.02 5.00
CA GLU A 14 0.56 -5.00 4.11
C GLU A 14 0.70 -6.29 3.33
N MET A 15 0.51 -7.44 3.98
CA MET A 15 0.60 -8.75 3.33
C MET A 15 -0.36 -8.83 2.12
N TRP A 16 -1.61 -8.41 2.29
CA TRP A 16 -2.59 -8.44 1.22
C TRP A 16 -2.33 -7.40 0.13
N GLU A 17 -1.84 -6.23 0.50
CA GLU A 17 -1.42 -5.24 -0.48
C GLU A 17 -0.21 -5.75 -1.29
N ARG A 18 0.82 -6.30 -0.64
CA ARG A 18 1.96 -6.92 -1.32
C ARG A 18 1.51 -8.09 -2.20
N PHE A 19 0.58 -8.90 -1.72
CA PHE A 19 -0.04 -9.94 -2.53
C PHE A 19 -0.64 -9.38 -3.82
N SER A 20 -1.43 -8.32 -3.73
CA SER A 20 -2.05 -7.70 -4.91
C SER A 20 -1.01 -7.13 -5.88
N TYR A 21 -0.01 -6.42 -5.36
CA TYR A 21 1.03 -5.79 -6.15
C TYR A 21 1.90 -6.80 -6.91
N TYR A 22 2.46 -7.79 -6.21
CA TYR A 22 3.35 -8.78 -6.82
C TYR A 22 2.60 -9.76 -7.73
N GLY A 23 1.34 -10.10 -7.43
CA GLY A 23 0.50 -10.91 -8.29
C GLY A 23 0.23 -10.24 -9.63
N MET A 24 -0.20 -8.98 -9.61
CA MET A 24 -0.37 -8.18 -10.82
C MET A 24 0.93 -8.05 -11.59
N ARG A 25 2.03 -7.71 -10.91
CA ARG A 25 3.33 -7.48 -11.54
C ARG A 25 3.86 -8.73 -12.24
N ALA A 26 3.64 -9.91 -11.68
CA ALA A 26 4.05 -11.18 -12.30
C ALA A 26 3.30 -11.46 -13.61
N LEU A 27 2.03 -11.07 -13.69
CA LEU A 27 1.20 -11.28 -14.87
C LEU A 27 1.39 -10.20 -15.94
N LEU A 28 1.73 -8.99 -15.56
CA LEU A 28 1.66 -7.81 -16.43
C LEU A 28 2.40 -8.01 -17.76
N VAL A 29 3.67 -8.41 -17.73
CA VAL A 29 4.48 -8.56 -18.97
C VAL A 29 3.93 -9.69 -19.84
N LEU A 30 3.55 -10.82 -19.24
CA LEU A 30 3.00 -11.95 -19.97
C LEU A 30 1.67 -11.59 -20.64
N TYR A 31 0.77 -10.93 -19.91
CA TYR A 31 -0.48 -10.41 -20.43
C TYR A 31 -0.29 -9.44 -21.60
N LEU A 32 0.64 -8.51 -21.49
CA LEU A 32 0.93 -7.56 -22.55
C LEU A 32 1.42 -8.25 -23.84
N ILE A 33 2.31 -9.25 -23.71
CA ILE A 33 2.88 -9.96 -24.87
C ILE A 33 1.89 -10.96 -25.47
N GLN A 34 1.20 -11.73 -24.63
CA GLN A 34 0.43 -12.89 -25.10
C GLN A 34 -1.03 -12.57 -25.40
N GLN A 35 -1.56 -11.46 -24.87
CA GLN A 35 -2.96 -11.09 -25.04
C GLN A 35 -3.11 -9.72 -25.72
N LEU A 36 -2.65 -8.66 -25.09
CA LEU A 36 -3.00 -7.32 -25.51
C LEU A 36 -2.28 -6.88 -26.80
N PHE A 37 -0.99 -7.18 -26.92
CA PHE A 37 -0.15 -6.80 -28.06
C PHE A 37 0.34 -8.00 -28.88
N GLN A 38 -0.34 -9.15 -28.82
CA GLN A 38 0.07 -10.40 -29.50
C GLN A 38 0.27 -10.24 -31.02
N ASN A 39 -0.45 -9.32 -31.64
CA ASN A 39 -0.41 -9.11 -33.09
C ASN A 39 0.70 -8.13 -33.54
N LEU A 40 1.46 -7.55 -32.60
CA LEU A 40 2.53 -6.63 -32.92
C LEU A 40 3.87 -7.36 -32.99
N GLU A 41 4.63 -7.15 -34.08
CA GLU A 41 6.01 -7.65 -34.19
C GLU A 41 6.92 -7.14 -33.06
N THR A 42 6.62 -5.95 -32.54
CA THR A 42 7.34 -5.28 -31.45
C THR A 42 6.74 -5.50 -30.07
N SER A 43 5.83 -6.48 -29.92
CA SER A 43 5.07 -6.70 -28.65
C SER A 43 5.95 -6.77 -27.41
N LYS A 44 7.10 -7.46 -27.47
CA LYS A 44 8.05 -7.56 -26.36
C LYS A 44 8.66 -6.21 -25.98
N THR A 45 9.06 -5.40 -26.99
CA THR A 45 9.64 -4.08 -26.75
C THR A 45 8.64 -3.14 -26.10
N VAL A 46 7.39 -3.14 -26.59
CA VAL A 46 6.29 -2.34 -26.03
C VAL A 46 5.98 -2.80 -24.61
N ALA A 47 5.86 -4.12 -24.35
CA ALA A 47 5.58 -4.67 -23.05
C ALA A 47 6.65 -4.32 -22.01
N TYR A 48 7.92 -4.47 -22.34
CA TYR A 48 9.02 -4.09 -21.45
C TYR A 48 9.11 -2.58 -21.24
N GLY A 49 8.79 -1.77 -22.26
CA GLY A 49 8.71 -0.31 -22.16
C GLY A 49 7.62 0.13 -21.16
N ILE A 50 6.41 -0.43 -21.27
CA ILE A 50 5.30 -0.17 -20.34
C ILE A 50 5.69 -0.61 -18.93
N PHE A 51 6.26 -1.81 -18.78
CA PHE A 51 6.67 -2.32 -17.49
C PHE A 51 7.75 -1.44 -16.82
N ALA A 52 8.73 -0.98 -17.58
CA ALA A 52 9.79 -0.10 -17.08
C ALA A 52 9.23 1.28 -16.69
N ALA A 53 8.37 1.88 -17.53
CA ALA A 53 7.72 3.15 -17.22
C ALA A 53 6.84 3.06 -15.97
N TYR A 54 6.00 2.02 -15.87
CA TYR A 54 5.20 1.73 -14.70
C TYR A 54 6.07 1.59 -13.44
N GLY A 55 7.14 0.77 -13.52
CA GLY A 55 8.06 0.56 -12.39
C GLY A 55 8.69 1.88 -11.92
N SER A 56 9.19 2.69 -12.84
CA SER A 56 9.79 3.99 -12.53
C SER A 56 8.81 4.93 -11.82
N LEU A 57 7.58 5.02 -12.33
CA LEU A 57 6.55 5.89 -11.75
C LEU A 57 6.06 5.37 -10.38
N VAL A 58 5.95 4.06 -10.18
CA VAL A 58 5.61 3.46 -8.87
C VAL A 58 6.65 3.77 -7.82
N TYR A 59 7.94 3.83 -8.18
CA TYR A 59 9.00 4.21 -7.25
C TYR A 59 9.09 5.73 -7.03
N ALA A 60 8.69 6.55 -7.99
CA ALA A 60 8.67 8.00 -7.86
C ALA A 60 7.42 8.53 -7.11
N SER A 61 6.26 7.92 -7.30
CA SER A 61 4.98 8.37 -6.74
C SER A 61 4.93 8.48 -5.21
N PRO A 62 5.63 7.64 -4.40
CA PRO A 62 5.67 7.75 -2.95
C PRO A 62 6.20 9.08 -2.43
N PHE A 63 7.09 9.75 -3.18
CA PHE A 63 7.58 11.06 -2.81
C PHE A 63 6.45 12.10 -2.80
N ILE A 64 5.62 12.12 -3.85
CA ILE A 64 4.48 13.04 -3.96
C ILE A 64 3.38 12.65 -2.98
N GLY A 65 3.04 11.37 -2.92
CA GLY A 65 1.97 10.85 -2.04
C GLY A 65 2.27 11.05 -0.56
N GLY A 66 3.53 10.89 -0.14
CA GLY A 66 3.99 11.19 1.22
C GLY A 66 3.82 12.68 1.55
N LEU A 67 4.29 13.57 0.68
CA LEU A 67 4.14 15.02 0.89
C LEU A 67 2.67 15.46 1.00
N ILE A 68 1.78 14.89 0.20
CA ILE A 68 0.34 15.19 0.27
C ILE A 68 -0.26 14.63 1.56
N ALA A 69 0.15 13.44 1.97
CA ALA A 69 -0.30 12.85 3.23
C ALA A 69 0.12 13.69 4.43
N ASP A 70 1.38 14.12 4.48
CA ASP A 70 1.93 14.92 5.58
C ASP A 70 1.24 16.29 5.71
N LYS A 71 0.89 16.91 4.56
CA LYS A 71 0.36 18.29 4.57
C LYS A 71 -1.16 18.37 4.64
N PHE A 72 -1.88 17.42 4.04
CA PHE A 72 -3.31 17.59 3.77
C PHE A 72 -4.20 16.44 4.26
N LEU A 73 -3.79 15.18 4.06
CA LEU A 73 -4.68 14.04 4.27
C LEU A 73 -4.53 13.37 5.63
N GLY A 74 -3.30 13.34 6.16
CA GLY A 74 -2.90 12.47 7.26
C GLY A 74 -2.67 11.03 6.78
N HIS A 75 -1.77 10.31 7.45
CA HIS A 75 -1.25 9.01 7.01
C HIS A 75 -2.35 7.94 6.87
N ARG A 76 -3.28 7.88 7.83
CA ARG A 76 -4.37 6.90 7.82
C ARG A 76 -5.31 7.05 6.62
N LYS A 77 -5.73 8.28 6.31
CA LYS A 77 -6.58 8.55 5.15
C LYS A 77 -5.84 8.31 3.85
N ALA A 78 -4.55 8.65 3.79
CA ALA A 78 -3.72 8.37 2.63
C ALA A 78 -3.64 6.88 2.33
N VAL A 79 -3.44 6.02 3.35
CA VAL A 79 -3.46 4.55 3.19
C VAL A 79 -4.81 4.08 2.66
N ILE A 80 -5.94 4.58 3.20
CA ILE A 80 -7.29 4.18 2.74
C ILE A 80 -7.50 4.59 1.27
N TRP A 81 -7.22 5.84 0.91
CA TRP A 81 -7.35 6.30 -0.47
C TRP A 81 -6.42 5.55 -1.42
N GLY A 82 -5.18 5.30 -0.99
CA GLY A 82 -4.22 4.49 -1.74
C GLY A 82 -4.75 3.09 -2.02
N ALA A 83 -5.29 2.43 -1.00
CA ALA A 83 -5.86 1.09 -1.11
C ALA A 83 -7.09 1.05 -2.04
N ILE A 84 -7.98 2.04 -1.95
CA ILE A 84 -9.15 2.15 -2.84
C ILE A 84 -8.71 2.32 -4.30
N MET A 85 -7.76 3.22 -4.57
CA MET A 85 -7.24 3.45 -5.91
C MET A 85 -6.59 2.19 -6.48
N MET A 86 -5.76 1.49 -5.69
CA MET A 86 -5.15 0.24 -6.14
C MET A 86 -6.19 -0.86 -6.39
N ALA A 87 -7.22 -0.99 -5.57
CA ALA A 87 -8.30 -1.94 -5.81
C ALA A 87 -9.01 -1.66 -7.15
N ILE A 88 -9.37 -0.38 -7.41
CA ILE A 88 -9.94 0.03 -8.70
C ILE A 88 -8.99 -0.32 -9.84
N GLY A 89 -7.70 -0.01 -9.71
CA GLY A 89 -6.69 -0.33 -10.72
C GLY A 89 -6.62 -1.81 -11.05
N HIS A 90 -6.62 -2.69 -10.05
CA HIS A 90 -6.59 -4.15 -10.28
C HIS A 90 -7.83 -4.66 -11.00
N PHE A 91 -9.03 -4.16 -10.68
CA PHE A 91 -10.26 -4.56 -11.39
C PHE A 91 -10.31 -3.99 -12.81
N LEU A 92 -9.80 -2.78 -13.05
CA LEU A 92 -9.69 -2.23 -14.41
C LEU A 92 -8.74 -3.05 -15.29
N MET A 93 -7.67 -3.65 -14.70
CA MET A 93 -6.80 -4.56 -15.44
C MET A 93 -7.48 -5.86 -15.90
N ALA A 94 -8.59 -6.23 -15.29
CA ALA A 94 -9.39 -7.38 -15.73
C ALA A 94 -10.15 -7.11 -17.04
N ILE A 95 -10.21 -5.85 -17.49
CA ILE A 95 -10.83 -5.45 -18.76
C ILE A 95 -9.77 -5.47 -19.86
N GLU A 96 -9.94 -6.34 -20.83
CA GLU A 96 -8.98 -6.57 -21.92
C GLU A 96 -9.04 -5.44 -22.97
N ASN A 97 -8.55 -4.26 -22.62
CA ASN A 97 -8.51 -3.10 -23.50
C ASN A 97 -7.32 -2.21 -23.14
N GLU A 98 -6.65 -1.67 -24.16
CA GLU A 98 -5.46 -0.85 -24.00
C GLU A 98 -5.72 0.44 -23.18
N MET A 99 -6.86 1.11 -23.41
CA MET A 99 -7.22 2.31 -22.66
C MET A 99 -7.42 2.00 -21.16
N PHE A 100 -8.08 0.88 -20.86
CA PHE A 100 -8.29 0.45 -19.47
C PHE A 100 -6.98 0.00 -18.81
N LEU A 101 -6.02 -0.55 -19.57
CA LEU A 101 -4.68 -0.85 -19.08
C LEU A 101 -3.99 0.41 -18.56
N TYR A 102 -3.89 1.47 -19.37
CA TYR A 102 -3.21 2.70 -18.96
C TYR A 102 -3.91 3.40 -17.79
N LEU A 103 -5.25 3.37 -17.79
CA LEU A 103 -6.03 3.89 -16.67
C LEU A 103 -5.76 3.08 -15.40
N ALA A 104 -5.75 1.75 -15.48
CA ALA A 104 -5.45 0.86 -14.38
C ALA A 104 -4.05 1.10 -13.80
N LEU A 105 -3.03 1.16 -14.65
CA LEU A 105 -1.66 1.45 -14.23
C LEU A 105 -1.54 2.82 -13.56
N SER A 106 -2.28 3.83 -14.04
CA SER A 106 -2.33 5.16 -13.42
C SER A 106 -2.93 5.11 -12.02
N PHE A 107 -4.04 4.40 -11.82
CA PHE A 107 -4.63 4.18 -10.50
C PHE A 107 -3.70 3.43 -9.56
N LEU A 108 -2.97 2.43 -10.05
CA LEU A 108 -1.98 1.67 -9.28
C LEU A 108 -0.79 2.54 -8.87
N ILE A 109 -0.26 3.38 -9.76
CA ILE A 109 0.84 4.31 -9.47
C ILE A 109 0.44 5.30 -8.38
N VAL A 110 -0.71 5.97 -8.54
CA VAL A 110 -1.19 6.97 -7.59
C VAL A 110 -1.52 6.30 -6.24
N GLY A 111 -2.23 5.17 -6.28
CA GLY A 111 -2.58 4.42 -5.09
C GLY A 111 -1.36 3.95 -4.29
N ASN A 112 -0.36 3.39 -4.96
CA ASN A 112 0.91 2.99 -4.34
C ASN A 112 1.63 4.21 -3.74
N GLY A 113 1.60 5.34 -4.43
CA GLY A 113 2.16 6.60 -3.95
C GLY A 113 1.58 7.04 -2.60
N PHE A 114 0.29 6.87 -2.40
CA PHE A 114 -0.35 7.18 -1.11
C PHE A 114 -0.17 6.07 -0.07
N PHE A 115 -0.18 4.82 -0.45
CA PHE A 115 -0.14 3.69 0.48
C PHE A 115 1.26 3.46 1.06
N LYS A 116 2.22 3.24 0.17
CA LYS A 116 3.56 2.74 0.51
C LYS A 116 4.36 3.60 1.49
N PRO A 117 4.44 4.94 1.37
CA PRO A 117 5.21 5.75 2.31
C PRO A 117 4.53 5.85 3.68
N ASN A 118 3.21 5.75 3.74
CA ASN A 118 2.45 6.01 4.95
C ASN A 118 2.33 4.80 5.89
N MET A 119 2.39 3.57 5.38
CA MET A 119 2.33 2.37 6.22
C MET A 119 3.50 2.24 7.21
N PRO A 120 4.77 2.43 6.82
CA PRO A 120 5.88 2.44 7.78
C PRO A 120 5.81 3.57 8.81
N ILE A 121 5.24 4.72 8.45
CA ILE A 121 5.04 5.84 9.38
C ILE A 121 4.02 5.46 10.45
N ILE A 122 2.90 4.87 10.05
CA ILE A 122 1.89 4.35 11.00
C ILE A 122 2.51 3.27 11.90
N LEU A 123 3.31 2.36 11.34
CA LEU A 123 4.02 1.34 12.11
C LEU A 123 4.98 1.96 13.12
N SER A 124 5.78 2.94 12.71
CA SER A 124 6.70 3.65 13.59
C SER A 124 5.97 4.31 14.76
N GLY A 125 4.80 4.86 14.50
CA GLY A 125 3.96 5.49 15.51
C GLY A 125 3.40 4.56 16.59
N LEU A 126 3.49 3.22 16.41
CA LEU A 126 3.09 2.26 17.44
C LEU A 126 4.12 2.11 18.57
N TYR A 127 5.32 2.65 18.39
CA TYR A 127 6.45 2.49 19.33
C TYR A 127 6.96 3.85 19.77
N GLU A 128 7.38 3.95 21.03
CA GLU A 128 8.10 5.11 21.53
C GLU A 128 9.53 5.15 20.95
N GLU A 129 10.20 6.29 21.05
CA GLU A 129 11.49 6.55 20.40
C GLU A 129 12.60 5.54 20.79
N ASN A 130 12.56 5.02 22.02
CA ASN A 130 13.54 4.04 22.53
C ASN A 130 12.90 2.70 22.90
N ASP A 131 11.75 2.35 22.33
CA ASP A 131 11.08 1.08 22.63
C ASP A 131 11.90 -0.10 22.07
N PRO A 132 12.42 -1.02 22.93
CA PRO A 132 13.23 -2.15 22.51
C PRO A 132 12.45 -3.16 21.64
N ARG A 133 11.13 -3.04 21.55
CA ARG A 133 10.26 -3.89 20.70
C ARG A 133 10.20 -3.40 19.25
N ARG A 134 10.62 -2.16 18.98
CA ARG A 134 10.48 -1.51 17.67
C ARG A 134 11.13 -2.31 16.55
N ASP A 135 12.38 -2.71 16.70
CA ASP A 135 13.11 -3.47 15.68
C ASP A 135 12.45 -4.81 15.38
N GLY A 136 12.01 -5.52 16.43
CA GLY A 136 11.22 -6.74 16.28
C GLY A 136 9.89 -6.53 15.56
N GLY A 137 9.21 -5.41 15.81
CA GLY A 137 7.98 -5.01 15.13
C GLY A 137 8.18 -4.76 13.64
N PHE A 138 9.22 -4.02 13.28
CA PHE A 138 9.59 -3.81 11.87
C PHE A 138 9.98 -5.13 11.19
N THR A 139 10.70 -6.01 11.87
CA THR A 139 11.04 -7.34 11.34
C THR A 139 9.78 -8.14 11.01
N ILE A 140 8.81 -8.19 11.92
CA ILE A 140 7.52 -8.88 11.70
C ILE A 140 6.76 -8.23 10.53
N TYR A 141 6.74 -6.91 10.45
CA TYR A 141 6.12 -6.20 9.33
C TYR A 141 6.77 -6.56 7.98
N TYR A 142 8.10 -6.61 7.90
CA TYR A 142 8.79 -7.03 6.66
C TYR A 142 8.56 -8.51 6.31
N MET A 143 8.31 -9.37 7.30
CA MET A 143 7.88 -10.75 7.01
C MET A 143 6.54 -10.79 6.25
N SER A 144 5.60 -9.88 6.55
CA SER A 144 4.34 -9.79 5.82
C SER A 144 4.54 -9.44 4.34
N VAL A 145 5.46 -8.53 4.05
CA VAL A 145 5.85 -8.17 2.67
C VAL A 145 6.32 -9.41 1.90
N ASN A 146 7.24 -10.18 2.50
CA ASN A 146 7.80 -11.37 1.86
C ASN A 146 6.74 -12.47 1.69
N LEU A 147 5.85 -12.63 2.65
CA LEU A 147 4.77 -13.62 2.60
C LEU A 147 3.79 -13.31 1.46
N GLY A 148 3.35 -12.06 1.34
CA GLY A 148 2.51 -11.59 0.23
C GLY A 148 3.20 -11.78 -1.12
N ALA A 149 4.47 -11.39 -1.21
CA ALA A 149 5.27 -11.51 -2.44
C ALA A 149 5.52 -12.97 -2.86
N PHE A 150 5.61 -13.90 -1.92
CA PHE A 150 5.84 -15.32 -2.20
C PHE A 150 4.59 -16.01 -2.76
N PHE A 151 3.44 -15.82 -2.10
CA PHE A 151 2.22 -16.55 -2.49
C PHE A 151 1.54 -15.96 -3.72
N SER A 152 1.67 -14.67 -3.96
CA SER A 152 0.89 -14.00 -5.00
C SER A 152 1.25 -14.40 -6.43
N PRO A 153 2.52 -14.48 -6.85
CA PRO A 153 2.87 -14.92 -8.19
C PRO A 153 2.40 -16.37 -8.48
N ILE A 154 2.43 -17.22 -7.45
CA ILE A 154 1.98 -18.61 -7.56
C ILE A 154 0.46 -18.65 -7.80
N LEU A 155 -0.32 -18.01 -6.92
CA LEU A 155 -1.79 -18.08 -7.02
C LEU A 155 -2.32 -17.30 -8.22
N CYS A 156 -1.88 -16.05 -8.41
CA CYS A 156 -2.32 -15.24 -9.53
C CYS A 156 -1.79 -15.79 -10.85
N GLY A 157 -0.54 -16.33 -10.88
CA GLY A 157 0.07 -16.93 -12.05
C GLY A 157 -0.68 -18.16 -12.52
N ILE A 158 -0.88 -19.15 -11.64
CA ILE A 158 -1.61 -20.38 -11.97
C ILE A 158 -3.01 -20.05 -12.50
N VAL A 159 -3.74 -19.17 -11.82
CA VAL A 159 -5.09 -18.83 -12.24
C VAL A 159 -5.09 -18.01 -13.53
N GLY A 160 -4.19 -17.05 -13.67
CA GLY A 160 -4.08 -16.22 -14.88
C GLY A 160 -3.71 -17.02 -16.12
N GLU A 161 -2.77 -17.93 -16.03
CA GLU A 161 -2.35 -18.76 -17.16
C GLU A 161 -3.34 -19.88 -17.49
N THR A 162 -4.04 -20.45 -16.47
CA THR A 162 -4.93 -21.59 -16.66
C THR A 162 -6.34 -21.17 -17.06
N TYR A 163 -6.88 -20.13 -16.42
CA TYR A 163 -8.29 -19.72 -16.58
C TYR A 163 -8.45 -18.39 -17.33
N GLY A 164 -7.36 -17.63 -17.52
CA GLY A 164 -7.35 -16.36 -18.23
C GLY A 164 -6.85 -15.20 -17.36
N TRP A 165 -6.16 -14.25 -18.00
CA TRP A 165 -5.47 -13.13 -17.36
C TRP A 165 -6.37 -12.29 -16.46
N HIS A 166 -7.61 -12.05 -16.87
CA HIS A 166 -8.60 -11.29 -16.11
C HIS A 166 -8.92 -11.89 -14.74
N TYR A 167 -8.92 -13.22 -14.62
CA TYR A 167 -9.09 -13.89 -13.32
C TYR A 167 -7.88 -13.70 -12.41
N GLY A 168 -6.66 -13.75 -12.97
CA GLY A 168 -5.44 -13.49 -12.21
C GLY A 168 -5.40 -12.08 -11.63
N PHE A 169 -5.74 -11.07 -12.43
CA PHE A 169 -5.85 -9.67 -11.97
C PHE A 169 -7.00 -9.48 -10.98
N THR A 170 -8.12 -10.18 -11.18
CA THR A 170 -9.25 -10.14 -10.23
C THR A 170 -8.85 -10.67 -8.85
N ILE A 171 -8.08 -11.77 -8.77
CA ILE A 171 -7.57 -12.29 -7.50
C ILE A 171 -6.66 -11.28 -6.82
N ALA A 172 -5.79 -10.60 -7.57
CA ALA A 172 -4.97 -9.52 -7.02
C ALA A 172 -5.86 -8.40 -6.46
N GLY A 173 -6.93 -8.02 -7.17
CA GLY A 173 -7.91 -7.05 -6.71
C GLY A 173 -8.66 -7.46 -5.44
N ILE A 174 -9.07 -8.73 -5.35
CA ILE A 174 -9.70 -9.29 -4.14
C ILE A 174 -8.72 -9.24 -2.96
N GLY A 175 -7.44 -9.55 -3.18
CA GLY A 175 -6.40 -9.40 -2.17
C GLY A 175 -6.32 -7.95 -1.65
N MET A 176 -6.34 -6.97 -2.56
CA MET A 176 -6.33 -5.56 -2.16
C MET A 176 -7.56 -5.17 -1.33
N LEU A 177 -8.75 -5.63 -1.73
CA LEU A 177 -9.98 -5.41 -0.96
C LEU A 177 -9.92 -6.07 0.42
N ALA A 178 -9.33 -7.27 0.54
CA ALA A 178 -9.13 -7.92 1.84
C ALA A 178 -8.24 -7.09 2.76
N GLY A 179 -7.13 -6.56 2.26
CA GLY A 179 -6.26 -5.65 3.00
C GLY A 179 -6.98 -4.37 3.44
N LEU A 180 -7.72 -3.74 2.52
CA LEU A 180 -8.53 -2.56 2.82
C LEU A 180 -9.61 -2.85 3.87
N PHE A 181 -10.31 -3.98 3.76
CA PHE A 181 -11.32 -4.39 4.73
C PHE A 181 -10.73 -4.57 6.14
N ILE A 182 -9.58 -5.23 6.24
CA ILE A 182 -8.86 -5.41 7.51
C ILE A 182 -8.49 -4.05 8.11
N PHE A 183 -7.93 -3.16 7.29
CA PHE A 183 -7.53 -1.83 7.74
C PHE A 183 -8.71 -0.98 8.21
N LEU A 184 -9.84 -1.02 7.49
CA LEU A 184 -11.05 -0.27 7.87
C LEU A 184 -11.71 -0.83 9.13
N LYS A 185 -11.87 -2.16 9.21
CA LYS A 185 -12.59 -2.82 10.31
C LYS A 185 -11.82 -2.77 11.62
N PHE A 186 -10.52 -3.01 11.56
CA PHE A 186 -9.65 -3.13 12.74
C PHE A 186 -8.73 -1.92 12.94
N GLY A 187 -8.77 -0.94 12.05
CA GLY A 187 -7.93 0.25 12.12
C GLY A 187 -8.12 1.09 13.38
N HIS A 188 -9.26 0.97 14.08
CA HIS A 188 -9.44 1.60 15.38
C HIS A 188 -8.45 1.10 16.44
N ILE A 189 -7.93 -0.14 16.31
CA ILE A 189 -6.93 -0.69 17.24
C ILE A 189 -5.58 0.05 17.11
N ILE A 190 -5.32 0.63 15.94
CA ILE A 190 -4.08 1.38 15.65
C ILE A 190 -4.03 2.68 16.46
N ASP A 191 -5.18 3.26 16.78
CA ASP A 191 -5.28 4.53 17.50
C ASP A 191 -5.08 4.37 19.03
N TYR A 192 -4.92 3.15 19.54
CA TYR A 192 -4.69 2.87 20.96
C TYR A 192 -3.26 2.43 21.22
N HIS A 193 -2.53 3.19 22.03
CA HIS A 193 -1.18 2.84 22.51
C HIS A 193 -1.25 2.10 23.84
N GLU A 194 -0.53 0.96 23.93
CA GLU A 194 -0.31 0.28 25.21
C GLU A 194 0.86 0.95 25.94
N ASN A 195 0.58 1.79 26.93
CA ASN A 195 1.58 2.27 27.87
C ASN A 195 1.76 1.24 28.97
N ILE A 196 2.98 0.78 29.18
CA ILE A 196 3.35 -0.09 30.29
C ILE A 196 4.10 0.78 31.29
N ASN A 197 3.52 1.00 32.45
CA ASN A 197 4.23 1.69 33.54
C ASN A 197 5.45 0.85 33.94
N ALA A 198 6.65 1.41 33.82
CA ALA A 198 7.90 0.70 34.06
C ALA A 198 8.07 0.24 35.52
N GLU A 199 7.43 0.92 36.48
CA GLU A 199 7.54 0.63 37.91
C GLU A 199 6.49 -0.37 38.39
N THR A 200 5.26 -0.30 37.88
CA THR A 200 4.13 -1.12 38.36
C THR A 200 3.79 -2.29 37.43
N GLY A 201 4.29 -2.28 36.19
CA GLY A 201 3.91 -3.27 35.17
C GLY A 201 2.46 -3.11 34.69
N GLU A 202 1.76 -2.08 35.13
CA GLU A 202 0.36 -1.83 34.83
C GLU A 202 0.21 -1.34 33.39
N LYS A 203 -0.71 -1.95 32.64
CA LYS A 203 -0.99 -1.61 31.25
C LYS A 203 -2.15 -0.65 31.18
N THR A 204 -1.89 0.56 30.68
CA THR A 204 -2.93 1.55 30.33
C THR A 204 -3.04 1.67 28.83
N LEU A 205 -4.28 1.74 28.32
CA LEU A 205 -4.55 2.03 26.92
C LEU A 205 -4.82 3.53 26.78
N GLU A 206 -3.91 4.24 26.12
CA GLU A 206 -4.06 5.66 25.79
C GLU A 206 -4.52 5.81 24.35
N TYR A 207 -5.59 6.60 24.12
CA TYR A 207 -6.05 6.94 22.78
C TYR A 207 -5.14 8.03 22.20
N ARG A 208 -4.34 7.66 21.21
CA ARG A 208 -3.54 8.58 20.39
C ARG A 208 -3.88 8.34 18.92
N PRO A 209 -4.69 9.19 18.28
CA PRO A 209 -5.03 9.02 16.87
C PRO A 209 -3.75 9.16 16.02
N LEU A 210 -3.27 8.05 15.47
CA LEU A 210 -2.17 8.04 14.51
C LEU A 210 -2.64 8.64 13.18
N GLY A 211 -2.14 9.81 12.86
CA GLY A 211 -2.45 10.50 11.62
C GLY A 211 -3.65 11.45 11.72
N GLY A 212 -3.83 12.08 12.88
CA GLY A 212 -4.64 13.26 12.99
C GLY A 212 -4.18 14.30 11.95
N VAL A 213 -5.12 14.89 11.21
CA VAL A 213 -4.87 16.07 10.38
C VAL A 213 -4.13 17.08 11.26
N PRO A 214 -3.01 17.66 10.81
CA PRO A 214 -2.39 18.76 11.52
C PRO A 214 -3.45 19.78 11.85
N ASP A 215 -3.47 20.25 13.09
CA ASP A 215 -4.46 21.22 13.57
C ASP A 215 -4.58 22.36 12.55
N LYS A 216 -5.80 22.81 12.24
CA LYS A 216 -6.02 23.84 11.20
C LYS A 216 -5.20 25.11 11.45
N GLU A 217 -4.88 25.41 12.72
CA GLU A 217 -3.98 26.50 13.10
C GLU A 217 -2.52 26.26 12.69
N SER A 218 -2.03 25.02 12.80
CA SER A 218 -0.69 24.61 12.35
C SER A 218 -0.57 24.66 10.82
N LEU A 219 -1.62 24.35 10.08
CA LEU A 219 -1.67 24.45 8.62
C LEU A 219 -1.62 25.90 8.14
N ALA A 220 -2.38 26.80 8.78
CA ALA A 220 -2.38 28.22 8.45
C ALA A 220 -1.01 28.86 8.74
N GLN A 221 -0.37 28.51 9.87
CA GLN A 221 0.97 29.00 10.20
C GLN A 221 2.05 28.48 9.25
N LYS A 222 2.00 27.21 8.84
CA LYS A 222 2.94 26.62 7.86
C LYS A 222 2.73 27.20 6.46
N PHE A 223 1.49 27.52 6.08
CA PHE A 223 1.19 28.17 4.80
C PHE A 223 1.64 29.62 4.76
N CYS A 224 1.47 30.38 5.85
CA CYS A 224 2.03 31.74 6.00
C CYS A 224 3.56 31.74 5.98
N GLY A 225 4.21 30.77 6.63
CA GLY A 225 5.67 30.64 6.61
C GLY A 225 6.23 30.29 5.23
N PHE A 226 5.50 29.53 4.42
CA PHE A 226 5.91 29.20 3.05
C PHE A 226 5.74 30.39 2.09
N LEU A 227 4.67 31.19 2.24
CA LEU A 227 4.44 32.40 1.43
C LEU A 227 5.39 33.55 1.78
N SER A 228 5.96 33.59 3.00
CA SER A 228 6.98 34.57 3.38
C SER A 228 8.40 34.19 2.89
N PHE A 229 8.59 32.99 2.32
CA PHE A 229 9.87 32.51 1.79
C PHE A 229 9.94 32.57 0.25
N LEU A 230 8.82 32.88 -0.43
CA LEU A 230 8.72 33.17 -1.86
C LEU A 230 8.70 34.69 -2.09
#